data_333b060a80490c57165bddfe209c81e8
#
_entry.id   333b060a80490c57165bddfe209c81e8
#
_cell.length_a   1.000
_cell.length_b   1.000
_cell.length_c   1.000
_cell.angle_alpha   90.00
_cell.angle_beta   90.00
_cell.angle_gamma   90.00
#
_symmetry.space_group_name_H-M   'P 1'
#
loop_
_entity.id
_entity.type
_entity.pdbx_description
1 polymer ?
#
loop_
_entity_poly.entity_id
_entity_poly.type
_entity_poly.pdbx_seq_one_letter_code
_entity_poly.pdbx_strand_id
1 'polypeptide(L)'
;MAIFNIIITISFKEFLKLIGSLLLVYTFQFYYNYYTRPNKLPGPLPLPFIGNTYLYKSDTKSLFTSLREKYGDIYEVYFGGQRRVVISRPDYFEKILISSNKFFKRYPHSKGIEEYGLTGVGIIHNDNLKSWKFNRQSFTRSIMTPEFNNEAIKLTSKIFQELEGYWKSLANVNLSNNNLQDNKNKWSLETDLSKWMRRFTNDIIVIISTGKRSYSMASYYNKLSPIKIARTGTLIEDSEKLLQAFRNFSLNSGYFFILGSFLRQHAPIIKDKVKEILENRDFIMDKFNEVIKNRRKEIEETPIGSELRHDMLTSLITVNTDRDIKKVKAVEEDMSRPMTDKEIGGNLFDVLMGGTDTTANLFCFIVYYLCHFPQVKQKMLSEIESVFPLKSNFDLKHDDLSKLKYCEAIIKEVNRCTPLISHFTRYSDSPCEMAGHQWEAGTLFLINLASVYSHKDYWPDPNTFNPDRFYNEKSEEIEDNSEENNKIRHRYSFAMFGGGLRICPGKKLAMIELLSLMVLLFRHYDVELVDMKMPLKLKSATASACEELMVKIKPRIRE
;
A
#
# COMPACT_ATOMS: atom_id res chain seq x y z
N MET A 1 -14.30 38.93 -31.13
CA MET A 1 -15.67 39.45 -31.30
C MET A 1 -16.51 38.64 -32.29
N ALA A 2 -16.04 38.25 -33.49
CA ALA A 2 -16.85 37.49 -34.45
C ALA A 2 -17.35 36.14 -33.96
N ILE A 3 -16.55 35.36 -33.23
CA ILE A 3 -16.93 34.06 -32.69
C ILE A 3 -17.97 34.18 -31.55
N PHE A 4 -17.92 35.27 -30.77
CA PHE A 4 -18.89 35.53 -29.69
C PHE A 4 -20.26 35.93 -30.24
N ASN A 5 -20.30 36.64 -31.39
CA ASN A 5 -21.57 37.03 -32.06
C ASN A 5 -22.25 35.85 -32.77
N ILE A 6 -21.51 34.83 -33.21
CA ILE A 6 -22.07 33.61 -33.82
C ILE A 6 -22.81 32.73 -32.76
N ILE A 7 -22.36 32.72 -31.52
CA ILE A 7 -22.98 31.94 -30.45
C ILE A 7 -24.34 32.52 -30.00
N ILE A 8 -24.54 33.83 -30.12
CA ILE A 8 -25.77 34.52 -29.70
C ILE A 8 -26.95 34.33 -30.70
N THR A 9 -26.67 33.91 -31.95
CA THR A 9 -27.68 33.77 -33.01
C THR A 9 -28.13 32.33 -33.26
N ILE A 10 -27.50 31.32 -32.63
CA ILE A 10 -27.84 29.90 -32.81
C ILE A 10 -29.06 29.58 -31.95
N SER A 11 -30.14 29.09 -32.55
CA SER A 11 -31.28 28.59 -31.80
C SER A 11 -30.89 27.38 -30.97
N PHE A 12 -31.56 27.15 -29.83
CA PHE A 12 -31.31 25.98 -28.97
C PHE A 12 -31.37 24.66 -29.77
N LYS A 13 -32.25 24.55 -30.76
CA LYS A 13 -32.36 23.38 -31.64
C LYS A 13 -31.14 23.20 -32.54
N GLU A 14 -30.56 24.29 -33.06
CA GLU A 14 -29.34 24.24 -33.87
C GLU A 14 -28.12 23.93 -33.03
N PHE A 15 -28.06 24.48 -31.81
CA PHE A 15 -27.02 24.13 -30.81
C PHE A 15 -27.03 22.64 -30.47
N LEU A 16 -28.21 22.03 -30.23
CA LEU A 16 -28.34 20.60 -30.00
C LEU A 16 -27.93 19.78 -31.23
N LYS A 17 -28.26 20.20 -32.43
CA LYS A 17 -27.82 19.54 -33.68
C LYS A 17 -26.31 19.61 -33.83
N LEU A 18 -25.69 20.75 -33.52
CA LEU A 18 -24.24 20.92 -33.57
C LEU A 18 -23.55 19.99 -32.59
N ILE A 19 -24.02 19.94 -31.33
CA ILE A 19 -23.49 19.01 -30.32
C ILE A 19 -23.64 17.54 -30.79
N GLY A 20 -24.82 17.18 -31.30
CA GLY A 20 -25.08 15.84 -31.82
C GLY A 20 -24.13 15.47 -32.97
N SER A 21 -23.90 16.39 -33.91
CA SER A 21 -22.95 16.20 -35.02
C SER A 21 -21.52 16.03 -34.52
N LEU A 22 -21.08 16.85 -33.56
CA LEU A 22 -19.75 16.75 -32.95
C LEU A 22 -19.57 15.43 -32.21
N LEU A 23 -20.57 14.96 -31.49
CA LEU A 23 -20.57 13.66 -30.83
C LEU A 23 -20.50 12.51 -31.82
N LEU A 24 -21.21 12.57 -32.94
CA LEU A 24 -21.14 11.58 -34.00
C LEU A 24 -19.75 11.53 -34.65
N VAL A 25 -19.18 12.69 -34.99
CA VAL A 25 -17.82 12.78 -35.55
C VAL A 25 -16.79 12.25 -34.56
N TYR A 26 -16.89 12.63 -33.29
CA TYR A 26 -16.01 12.12 -32.24
C TYR A 26 -16.14 10.60 -32.08
N THR A 27 -17.37 10.07 -32.06
CA THR A 27 -17.64 8.62 -31.93
C THR A 27 -17.07 7.86 -33.12
N PHE A 28 -17.27 8.38 -34.34
CA PHE A 28 -16.69 7.79 -35.55
C PHE A 28 -15.15 7.79 -35.48
N GLN A 29 -14.55 8.93 -35.16
CA GLN A 29 -13.09 9.08 -35.03
C GLN A 29 -12.54 8.13 -33.93
N PHE A 30 -13.23 8.02 -32.81
CA PHE A 30 -12.84 7.13 -31.72
C PHE A 30 -12.81 5.67 -32.20
N TYR A 31 -13.86 5.17 -32.85
CA TYR A 31 -13.90 3.79 -33.32
C TYR A 31 -12.99 3.58 -34.54
N TYR A 32 -12.81 4.56 -35.39
CA TYR A 32 -11.83 4.48 -36.46
C TYR A 32 -10.42 4.27 -35.88
N ASN A 33 -9.99 5.08 -34.91
CA ASN A 33 -8.71 4.92 -34.22
C ASN A 33 -8.62 3.59 -33.47
N TYR A 34 -9.71 3.14 -32.85
CA TYR A 34 -9.75 1.85 -32.17
C TYR A 34 -9.57 0.69 -33.16
N TYR A 35 -10.22 0.72 -34.31
CA TYR A 35 -10.11 -0.38 -35.28
C TYR A 35 -8.84 -0.31 -36.16
N THR A 36 -8.16 0.82 -36.24
CA THR A 36 -6.92 0.98 -37.04
C THR A 36 -5.64 0.97 -36.19
N ARG A 37 -5.76 0.85 -34.85
CA ARG A 37 -4.61 0.89 -33.94
C ARG A 37 -3.57 -0.18 -34.25
N PRO A 38 -2.27 0.10 -34.03
CA PRO A 38 -1.23 -0.90 -34.16
C PRO A 38 -1.33 -1.97 -33.05
N ASN A 39 -0.81 -3.16 -33.31
CA ASN A 39 -0.78 -4.28 -32.35
C ASN A 39 -2.14 -4.51 -31.68
N LYS A 40 -3.17 -4.78 -32.48
CA LYS A 40 -4.51 -5.06 -31.95
C LYS A 40 -4.47 -6.28 -31.04
N LEU A 41 -4.88 -6.08 -29.79
CA LEU A 41 -5.04 -7.16 -28.82
C LEU A 41 -6.53 -7.43 -28.58
N PRO A 42 -6.89 -8.65 -28.13
CA PRO A 42 -8.23 -8.92 -27.65
C PRO A 42 -8.53 -8.04 -26.44
N GLY A 43 -9.81 -7.75 -26.21
CA GLY A 43 -10.23 -6.93 -25.07
C GLY A 43 -11.70 -6.55 -25.15
N PRO A 44 -12.28 -6.00 -24.08
CA PRO A 44 -13.63 -5.49 -24.09
C PRO A 44 -13.75 -4.24 -24.96
N LEU A 45 -14.84 -4.11 -25.70
CA LEU A 45 -15.08 -2.93 -26.54
C LEU A 45 -15.16 -1.67 -25.66
N PRO A 46 -14.27 -0.68 -25.88
CA PRO A 46 -14.34 0.56 -25.12
C PRO A 46 -15.47 1.46 -25.62
N LEU A 47 -16.12 2.17 -24.70
CA LEU A 47 -17.08 3.21 -25.03
C LEU A 47 -16.39 4.57 -25.22
N PRO A 48 -16.87 5.43 -26.11
CA PRO A 48 -16.38 6.81 -26.23
C PRO A 48 -16.39 7.51 -24.86
N PHE A 49 -15.43 8.38 -24.58
CA PHE A 49 -15.19 9.14 -23.36
C PHE A 49 -14.78 8.30 -22.13
N ILE A 50 -15.49 7.20 -21.83
CA ILE A 50 -15.29 6.45 -20.59
C ILE A 50 -14.44 5.17 -20.76
N GLY A 51 -14.20 4.75 -22.00
CA GLY A 51 -13.47 3.49 -22.26
C GLY A 51 -14.17 2.28 -21.65
N ASN A 52 -13.45 1.50 -20.86
CA ASN A 52 -13.98 0.31 -20.18
C ASN A 52 -14.31 0.56 -18.70
N THR A 53 -14.43 1.82 -18.26
CA THR A 53 -14.75 2.14 -16.86
C THR A 53 -16.10 1.61 -16.42
N TYR A 54 -17.01 1.35 -17.35
CA TYR A 54 -18.30 0.70 -17.09
C TYR A 54 -18.17 -0.74 -16.52
N LEU A 55 -17.04 -1.40 -16.73
CA LEU A 55 -16.74 -2.72 -16.16
C LEU A 55 -16.24 -2.62 -14.72
N TYR A 56 -15.86 -1.42 -14.27
CA TYR A 56 -15.25 -1.23 -12.97
C TYR A 56 -16.29 -1.40 -11.87
N LYS A 57 -16.15 -2.47 -11.10
CA LYS A 57 -16.84 -2.72 -9.85
C LYS A 57 -15.86 -2.50 -8.69
N SER A 58 -16.32 -2.56 -7.48
CA SER A 58 -15.49 -2.37 -6.28
C SER A 58 -14.38 -3.41 -6.09
N ASP A 59 -14.36 -4.49 -6.90
CA ASP A 59 -13.36 -5.55 -6.86
C ASP A 59 -12.56 -5.63 -8.16
N THR A 60 -11.38 -5.03 -8.16
CA THR A 60 -10.44 -5.06 -9.29
C THR A 60 -9.81 -6.43 -9.52
N LYS A 61 -9.65 -7.26 -8.46
CA LYS A 61 -9.12 -8.62 -8.59
C LYS A 61 -10.03 -9.46 -9.48
N SER A 62 -11.30 -9.54 -9.14
CA SER A 62 -12.30 -10.31 -9.91
C SER A 62 -12.45 -9.79 -11.34
N LEU A 63 -12.40 -8.46 -11.54
CA LEU A 63 -12.45 -7.87 -12.87
C LEU A 63 -11.30 -8.36 -13.74
N PHE A 64 -10.04 -8.18 -13.30
CA PHE A 64 -8.89 -8.55 -14.12
C PHE A 64 -8.71 -10.06 -14.28
N THR A 65 -9.15 -10.85 -13.31
CA THR A 65 -9.15 -12.33 -13.43
C THR A 65 -10.17 -12.78 -14.48
N SER A 66 -11.39 -12.26 -14.46
CA SER A 66 -12.42 -12.61 -15.45
C SER A 66 -12.07 -12.14 -16.87
N LEU A 67 -11.44 -10.97 -17.01
CA LEU A 67 -10.96 -10.49 -18.30
C LEU A 67 -9.85 -11.39 -18.85
N ARG A 68 -8.93 -11.84 -18.00
CA ARG A 68 -7.90 -12.80 -18.42
C ARG A 68 -8.50 -14.13 -18.88
N GLU A 69 -9.46 -14.67 -18.14
CA GLU A 69 -10.16 -15.91 -18.51
C GLU A 69 -10.83 -15.80 -19.89
N LYS A 70 -11.35 -14.62 -20.21
CA LYS A 70 -12.06 -14.37 -21.48
C LYS A 70 -11.12 -14.05 -22.64
N TYR A 71 -10.06 -13.29 -22.41
CA TYR A 71 -9.22 -12.70 -23.47
C TYR A 71 -7.79 -13.24 -23.50
N GLY A 72 -7.39 -14.08 -22.55
CA GLY A 72 -6.06 -14.67 -22.46
C GLY A 72 -5.09 -13.85 -21.63
N ASP A 73 -3.81 -14.21 -21.68
CA ASP A 73 -2.75 -13.68 -20.81
C ASP A 73 -2.24 -12.28 -21.20
N ILE A 74 -2.52 -11.85 -22.43
CA ILE A 74 -2.28 -10.50 -22.92
C ILE A 74 -3.53 -9.97 -23.60
N TYR A 75 -4.01 -8.83 -23.12
CA TYR A 75 -5.20 -8.16 -23.66
C TYR A 75 -5.11 -6.65 -23.41
N GLU A 76 -6.08 -5.90 -23.92
CA GLU A 76 -6.10 -4.46 -23.73
C GLU A 76 -7.39 -3.97 -23.09
N VAL A 77 -7.26 -2.90 -22.31
CA VAL A 77 -8.37 -2.14 -21.74
C VAL A 77 -8.14 -0.65 -21.91
N TYR A 78 -9.22 0.12 -21.87
CA TYR A 78 -9.17 1.59 -21.98
C TYR A 78 -9.77 2.20 -20.71
N PHE A 79 -8.99 3.00 -19.98
CA PHE A 79 -9.49 3.77 -18.85
C PHE A 79 -9.15 5.25 -19.07
N GLY A 80 -10.16 6.12 -18.97
CA GLY A 80 -9.98 7.54 -19.20
C GLY A 80 -9.41 7.88 -20.58
N GLY A 81 -9.78 7.13 -21.63
CA GLY A 81 -9.26 7.30 -22.99
C GLY A 81 -7.86 6.72 -23.23
N GLN A 82 -7.16 6.26 -22.20
CA GLN A 82 -5.82 5.67 -22.32
C GLN A 82 -5.88 4.17 -22.51
N ARG A 83 -5.23 3.69 -23.59
CA ARG A 83 -4.99 2.27 -23.84
C ARG A 83 -4.01 1.72 -22.81
N ARG A 84 -4.31 0.55 -22.24
CA ARG A 84 -3.44 -0.19 -21.34
C ARG A 84 -3.31 -1.61 -21.83
N VAL A 85 -2.08 -2.06 -22.01
CA VAL A 85 -1.75 -3.45 -22.34
C VAL A 85 -1.67 -4.20 -21.03
N VAL A 86 -2.59 -5.15 -20.81
CA VAL A 86 -2.65 -5.97 -19.59
C VAL A 86 -1.83 -7.22 -19.82
N ILE A 87 -0.94 -7.52 -18.87
CA ILE A 87 -0.03 -8.67 -18.93
C ILE A 87 -0.24 -9.51 -17.68
N SER A 88 -0.51 -10.81 -17.87
CA SER A 88 -0.82 -11.78 -16.81
C SER A 88 0.18 -12.94 -16.73
N ARG A 89 1.35 -12.84 -17.39
CA ARG A 89 2.42 -13.85 -17.34
C ARG A 89 3.74 -13.23 -16.88
N PRO A 90 4.46 -13.85 -15.93
CA PRO A 90 5.75 -13.37 -15.44
C PRO A 90 6.81 -13.30 -16.53
N ASP A 91 6.85 -14.25 -17.49
CA ASP A 91 7.77 -14.25 -18.62
C ASP A 91 7.69 -12.97 -19.45
N TYR A 92 6.50 -12.37 -19.56
CA TYR A 92 6.29 -11.16 -20.33
C TYR A 92 6.74 -9.91 -19.58
N PHE A 93 6.43 -9.81 -18.27
CA PHE A 93 6.76 -8.61 -17.51
C PHE A 93 8.11 -8.66 -16.77
N GLU A 94 8.81 -9.77 -16.78
CA GLU A 94 10.17 -9.84 -16.22
C GLU A 94 11.07 -8.77 -16.83
N LYS A 95 11.03 -8.58 -18.15
CA LYS A 95 11.76 -7.52 -18.86
C LYS A 95 11.43 -6.12 -18.31
N ILE A 96 10.18 -5.87 -17.91
CA ILE A 96 9.73 -4.60 -17.31
C ILE A 96 10.38 -4.39 -15.93
N LEU A 97 10.53 -5.44 -15.14
CA LEU A 97 11.11 -5.34 -13.81
C LEU A 97 12.64 -5.25 -13.84
N ILE A 98 13.29 -5.96 -14.75
CA ILE A 98 14.75 -5.98 -14.88
C ILE A 98 15.26 -4.71 -15.58
N SER A 99 14.60 -4.24 -16.65
CA SER A 99 15.00 -3.07 -17.44
C SER A 99 14.65 -1.76 -16.73
N SER A 100 15.38 -1.45 -15.69
CA SER A 100 15.03 -0.50 -14.63
C SER A 100 14.78 0.94 -15.10
N ASN A 101 15.54 1.46 -16.07
CA ASN A 101 15.40 2.87 -16.46
C ASN A 101 14.28 3.07 -17.51
N LYS A 102 14.09 2.10 -18.41
CA LYS A 102 13.12 2.19 -19.51
C LYS A 102 11.66 2.16 -19.03
N PHE A 103 11.37 1.43 -17.94
CA PHE A 103 10.04 1.27 -17.36
C PHE A 103 9.95 1.89 -15.96
N PHE A 104 10.68 2.97 -15.76
CA PHE A 104 10.75 3.66 -14.48
C PHE A 104 9.42 4.31 -14.09
N LYS A 105 8.78 5.00 -15.04
CA LYS A 105 7.53 5.73 -14.78
C LYS A 105 6.36 4.78 -14.55
N ARG A 106 5.47 5.16 -13.65
CA ARG A 106 4.23 4.43 -13.37
C ARG A 106 3.09 4.86 -14.29
N TYR A 107 3.08 6.13 -14.67
CA TYR A 107 2.05 6.79 -15.47
C TYR A 107 2.70 7.75 -16.45
N PRO A 108 2.03 8.08 -17.58
CA PRO A 108 2.44 9.19 -18.42
C PRO A 108 2.32 10.51 -17.65
N HIS A 109 3.23 11.43 -17.93
CA HIS A 109 3.14 12.78 -17.37
C HIS A 109 1.83 13.44 -17.79
N SER A 110 1.13 14.11 -16.88
CA SER A 110 -0.13 14.79 -17.16
C SER A 110 -0.36 15.96 -16.20
N LYS A 111 -1.15 16.95 -16.65
CA LYS A 111 -1.58 18.06 -15.79
C LYS A 111 -2.28 17.59 -14.51
N GLY A 112 -2.96 16.43 -14.54
CA GLY A 112 -3.58 15.87 -13.35
C GLY A 112 -2.55 15.42 -12.32
N ILE A 113 -1.46 14.78 -12.75
CA ILE A 113 -0.37 14.38 -11.87
C ILE A 113 0.34 15.61 -11.27
N GLU A 114 0.53 16.67 -12.06
CA GLU A 114 1.08 17.95 -11.56
C GLU A 114 0.17 18.58 -10.51
N GLU A 115 -1.15 18.66 -10.76
CA GLU A 115 -2.16 19.17 -9.82
C GLU A 115 -2.20 18.34 -8.52
N TYR A 116 -2.00 17.02 -8.61
CA TYR A 116 -1.88 16.14 -7.45
C TYR A 116 -0.71 16.54 -6.53
N GLY A 117 0.34 17.16 -7.09
CA GLY A 117 1.35 17.92 -6.36
C GLY A 117 2.51 17.09 -5.79
N LEU A 118 2.60 15.80 -6.11
CA LEU A 118 3.68 14.91 -5.67
C LEU A 118 4.72 14.61 -6.76
N THR A 119 4.69 15.35 -7.87
CA THR A 119 5.66 15.22 -8.95
C THR A 119 7.03 15.77 -8.53
N GLY A 120 8.09 15.03 -8.84
CA GLY A 120 9.46 15.45 -8.56
C GLY A 120 9.88 15.37 -7.09
N VAL A 121 9.03 14.87 -6.18
CA VAL A 121 9.34 14.69 -4.75
C VAL A 121 8.94 13.30 -4.26
N GLY A 122 9.59 12.82 -3.21
CA GLY A 122 9.34 11.49 -2.68
C GLY A 122 9.72 10.36 -3.65
N ILE A 123 9.12 9.18 -3.46
CA ILE A 123 9.48 7.95 -4.19
C ILE A 123 8.29 7.23 -4.84
N ILE A 124 7.04 7.49 -4.43
CA ILE A 124 5.87 6.78 -4.98
C ILE A 124 5.44 7.36 -6.32
N HIS A 125 5.17 8.67 -6.38
CA HIS A 125 4.65 9.35 -7.57
C HIS A 125 5.70 10.14 -8.35
N ASN A 126 6.95 10.14 -7.90
CA ASN A 126 8.05 10.84 -8.57
C ASN A 126 8.38 10.17 -9.91
N ASP A 127 8.20 10.89 -11.01
CA ASP A 127 8.45 10.48 -12.39
C ASP A 127 9.76 11.04 -12.97
N ASN A 128 10.49 11.86 -12.20
CA ASN A 128 11.84 12.32 -12.54
C ASN A 128 12.87 11.33 -11.99
N LEU A 129 13.57 10.62 -12.86
CA LEU A 129 14.50 9.56 -12.48
C LEU A 129 15.64 10.05 -11.58
N LYS A 130 16.22 11.25 -11.86
CA LYS A 130 17.34 11.81 -11.09
C LYS A 130 16.88 12.18 -9.67
N SER A 131 15.79 12.93 -9.56
CA SER A 131 15.18 13.28 -8.28
C SER A 131 14.75 12.03 -7.51
N TRP A 132 14.15 11.06 -8.21
CA TRP A 132 13.72 9.82 -7.58
C TRP A 132 14.89 9.01 -7.00
N LYS A 133 16.01 8.87 -7.73
CA LYS A 133 17.21 8.19 -7.22
C LYS A 133 17.71 8.83 -5.94
N PHE A 134 17.79 10.15 -5.89
CA PHE A 134 18.21 10.91 -4.71
C PHE A 134 17.26 10.66 -3.52
N ASN A 135 15.95 10.84 -3.72
CA ASN A 135 14.96 10.59 -2.68
C ASN A 135 14.98 9.13 -2.22
N ARG A 136 15.07 8.18 -3.17
CA ARG A 136 15.12 6.73 -2.87
C ARG A 136 16.34 6.35 -2.05
N GLN A 137 17.51 6.87 -2.38
CA GLN A 137 18.73 6.62 -1.63
C GLN A 137 18.62 7.15 -0.19
N SER A 138 18.21 8.40 -0.04
CA SER A 138 18.02 9.03 1.28
C SER A 138 16.98 8.29 2.13
N PHE A 139 15.83 7.95 1.53
CA PHE A 139 14.78 7.15 2.16
C PHE A 139 15.31 5.79 2.63
N THR A 140 15.98 5.06 1.74
CA THR A 140 16.50 3.72 2.05
C THR A 140 17.54 3.77 3.18
N ARG A 141 18.46 4.75 3.13
CA ARG A 141 19.44 4.97 4.22
C ARG A 141 18.77 5.21 5.57
N SER A 142 17.64 5.89 5.60
CA SER A 142 16.96 6.22 6.86
C SER A 142 16.26 5.03 7.53
N ILE A 143 15.81 4.03 6.76
CA ILE A 143 14.98 2.93 7.28
C ILE A 143 15.65 1.55 7.27
N MET A 144 16.80 1.37 6.61
CA MET A 144 17.43 0.05 6.45
C MET A 144 18.64 -0.17 7.38
N THR A 145 18.64 0.42 8.57
CA THR A 145 19.70 0.18 9.55
C THR A 145 19.28 -0.85 10.60
N PRO A 146 20.22 -1.58 11.19
CA PRO A 146 19.94 -2.49 12.30
C PRO A 146 19.24 -1.80 13.48
N GLU A 147 19.69 -0.58 13.82
CA GLU A 147 19.12 0.22 14.90
C GLU A 147 17.65 0.57 14.62
N PHE A 148 17.34 0.99 13.38
CA PHE A 148 15.97 1.27 12.97
C PHE A 148 15.08 0.03 13.08
N ASN A 149 15.57 -1.15 12.66
CA ASN A 149 14.80 -2.39 12.76
C ASN A 149 14.55 -2.81 14.21
N ASN A 150 15.56 -2.69 15.08
CA ASN A 150 15.43 -3.00 16.50
C ASN A 150 14.45 -2.03 17.18
N GLU A 151 14.50 -0.75 16.83
CA GLU A 151 13.56 0.24 17.35
C GLU A 151 12.13 -0.04 16.86
N ALA A 152 11.95 -0.44 15.59
CA ALA A 152 10.65 -0.85 15.06
C ALA A 152 10.05 -2.02 15.85
N ILE A 153 10.85 -3.04 16.20
CA ILE A 153 10.40 -4.18 17.01
C ILE A 153 9.98 -3.73 18.41
N LYS A 154 10.81 -2.93 19.09
CA LYS A 154 10.51 -2.39 20.43
C LYS A 154 9.24 -1.56 20.43
N LEU A 155 9.08 -0.67 19.46
CA LEU A 155 7.90 0.16 19.31
C LEU A 155 6.66 -0.68 19.03
N THR A 156 6.74 -1.69 18.16
CA THR A 156 5.64 -2.61 17.89
C THR A 156 5.18 -3.30 19.16
N SER A 157 6.10 -3.83 19.97
CA SER A 157 5.78 -4.49 21.25
C SER A 157 5.15 -3.51 22.24
N LYS A 158 5.72 -2.30 22.39
CA LYS A 158 5.21 -1.27 23.31
C LYS A 158 3.80 -0.79 22.91
N ILE A 159 3.58 -0.52 21.63
CA ILE A 159 2.28 -0.07 21.12
C ILE A 159 1.24 -1.19 21.20
N PHE A 160 1.66 -2.46 21.05
CA PHE A 160 0.77 -3.60 21.25
C PHE A 160 0.32 -3.72 22.71
N GLN A 161 1.20 -3.49 23.71
CA GLN A 161 0.80 -3.43 25.11
C GLN A 161 -0.23 -2.33 25.39
N GLU A 162 -0.14 -1.18 24.74
CA GLU A 162 -1.18 -0.15 24.83
C GLU A 162 -2.51 -0.64 24.23
N LEU A 163 -2.47 -1.33 23.08
CA LEU A 163 -3.65 -1.93 22.45
C LEU A 163 -4.33 -2.95 23.38
N GLU A 164 -3.55 -3.83 24.02
CA GLU A 164 -4.04 -4.77 25.03
C GLU A 164 -4.74 -4.06 26.19
N GLY A 165 -4.19 -2.95 26.65
CA GLY A 165 -4.81 -2.12 27.69
C GLY A 165 -6.17 -1.58 27.28
N TYR A 166 -6.30 -1.11 26.03
CA TYR A 166 -7.58 -0.64 25.48
C TYR A 166 -8.61 -1.78 25.38
N TRP A 167 -8.20 -2.95 24.88
CA TRP A 167 -9.09 -4.12 24.76
C TRP A 167 -9.60 -4.59 26.12
N LYS A 168 -8.71 -4.71 27.11
CA LYS A 168 -9.07 -5.08 28.49
C LYS A 168 -10.05 -4.09 29.11
N SER A 169 -9.81 -2.79 28.93
CA SER A 169 -10.69 -1.75 29.44
C SER A 169 -12.09 -1.81 28.81
N LEU A 170 -12.19 -1.98 27.49
CA LEU A 170 -13.48 -2.12 26.79
C LEU A 170 -14.24 -3.39 27.23
N ALA A 171 -13.53 -4.51 27.39
CA ALA A 171 -14.12 -5.76 27.86
C ALA A 171 -14.68 -5.61 29.27
N ASN A 172 -13.96 -4.95 30.20
CA ASN A 172 -14.42 -4.71 31.58
C ASN A 172 -15.63 -3.80 31.65
N VAL A 173 -15.72 -2.75 30.82
CA VAL A 173 -16.91 -1.88 30.71
C VAL A 173 -18.12 -2.71 30.29
N ASN A 174 -17.98 -3.61 29.32
CA ASN A 174 -19.05 -4.47 28.86
C ASN A 174 -19.51 -5.48 29.93
N LEU A 175 -18.60 -6.01 30.74
CA LEU A 175 -18.90 -6.91 31.86
C LEU A 175 -19.67 -6.18 32.98
N SER A 176 -19.26 -4.97 33.34
CA SER A 176 -19.92 -4.14 34.34
C SER A 176 -21.36 -3.80 33.97
N ASN A 177 -21.62 -3.53 32.70
CA ASN A 177 -22.96 -3.24 32.17
C ASN A 177 -23.88 -4.48 32.18
N ASN A 178 -23.32 -5.69 32.18
CA ASN A 178 -24.08 -6.94 32.16
C ASN A 178 -24.19 -7.64 33.52
N ASN A 179 -23.82 -6.98 34.63
CA ASN A 179 -23.83 -7.52 36.01
C ASN A 179 -23.11 -8.89 36.18
N LEU A 180 -22.17 -9.19 35.31
CA LEU A 180 -21.36 -10.41 35.38
C LEU A 180 -20.10 -10.11 36.21
N GLN A 181 -20.14 -10.38 37.51
CA GLN A 181 -18.93 -10.46 38.32
C GLN A 181 -18.22 -11.76 37.98
N ASP A 182 -17.08 -11.68 37.27
CA ASP A 182 -16.20 -12.83 37.26
C ASP A 182 -14.73 -12.53 36.91
N ASN A 183 -13.87 -13.32 37.55
CA ASN A 183 -12.45 -13.59 37.36
C ASN A 183 -11.64 -12.64 36.47
N LYS A 184 -10.72 -11.91 37.07
CA LYS A 184 -9.78 -10.94 36.46
C LYS A 184 -9.04 -11.42 35.19
N ASN A 185 -9.10 -12.70 34.85
CA ASN A 185 -8.42 -13.31 33.70
C ASN A 185 -9.34 -13.88 32.61
N LYS A 186 -10.67 -13.78 32.76
CA LYS A 186 -11.65 -14.32 31.78
C LYS A 186 -12.46 -13.21 31.16
N TRP A 187 -11.84 -12.40 30.30
CA TRP A 187 -12.57 -11.41 29.53
C TRP A 187 -12.65 -11.81 28.05
N SER A 188 -13.66 -11.31 27.35
CA SER A 188 -13.75 -11.40 25.90
C SER A 188 -14.24 -10.08 25.32
N LEU A 189 -13.76 -9.76 24.14
CA LEU A 189 -14.12 -8.54 23.43
C LEU A 189 -14.48 -8.87 21.99
N GLU A 190 -15.69 -8.46 21.58
CA GLU A 190 -16.07 -8.43 20.17
C GLU A 190 -15.79 -7.03 19.62
N THR A 191 -14.99 -6.96 18.55
CA THR A 191 -14.54 -5.67 18.01
C THR A 191 -14.14 -5.79 16.53
N ASP A 192 -14.15 -4.66 15.83
CA ASP A 192 -13.66 -4.56 14.46
C ASP A 192 -12.12 -4.43 14.44
N LEU A 193 -11.44 -5.54 14.15
CA LEU A 193 -9.97 -5.59 14.11
C LEU A 193 -9.40 -4.67 13.03
N SER A 194 -10.11 -4.46 11.91
CA SER A 194 -9.60 -3.63 10.82
C SER A 194 -9.39 -2.18 11.24
N LYS A 195 -10.28 -1.67 12.10
CA LYS A 195 -10.17 -0.31 12.63
C LYS A 195 -9.03 -0.15 13.63
N TRP A 196 -8.78 -1.20 14.44
CA TRP A 196 -7.64 -1.22 15.36
C TRP A 196 -6.32 -1.30 14.62
N MET A 197 -6.18 -2.22 13.66
CA MET A 197 -4.91 -2.44 12.97
C MET A 197 -4.48 -1.24 12.13
N ARG A 198 -5.41 -0.56 11.47
CA ARG A 198 -5.09 0.68 10.75
C ARG A 198 -4.52 1.77 11.66
N ARG A 199 -5.04 1.90 12.87
CA ARG A 199 -4.54 2.89 13.83
C ARG A 199 -3.27 2.46 14.50
N PHE A 200 -3.12 1.16 14.74
CA PHE A 200 -1.91 0.57 15.24
C PHE A 200 -0.72 0.83 14.32
N THR A 201 -0.85 0.48 13.04
CA THR A 201 0.20 0.72 12.03
C THR A 201 0.44 2.21 11.81
N ASN A 202 -0.60 3.05 11.84
CA ASN A 202 -0.43 4.50 11.77
C ASN A 202 0.38 5.03 12.97
N ASP A 203 0.10 4.58 14.19
CA ASP A 203 0.85 5.01 15.38
C ASP A 203 2.33 4.59 15.30
N ILE A 204 2.63 3.39 14.75
CA ILE A 204 4.00 2.94 14.51
C ILE A 204 4.69 3.77 13.44
N ILE A 205 4.06 3.93 12.27
CA ILE A 205 4.68 4.63 11.14
C ILE A 205 4.93 6.10 11.48
N VAL A 206 3.99 6.77 12.17
CA VAL A 206 4.19 8.16 12.58
C VAL A 206 5.34 8.30 13.57
N ILE A 207 5.44 7.47 14.60
CA ILE A 207 6.54 7.60 15.57
C ILE A 207 7.89 7.25 14.95
N ILE A 208 7.98 6.21 14.14
CA ILE A 208 9.23 5.79 13.48
C ILE A 208 9.72 6.83 12.46
N SER A 209 8.79 7.50 11.77
CA SER A 209 9.14 8.50 10.76
C SER A 209 9.43 9.88 11.34
N THR A 210 8.71 10.30 12.39
CA THR A 210 8.77 11.67 12.91
C THR A 210 9.29 11.78 14.33
N GLY A 211 9.45 10.67 15.05
CA GLY A 211 9.79 10.65 16.48
C GLY A 211 8.68 11.16 17.39
N LYS A 212 7.47 11.43 16.86
CA LYS A 212 6.31 11.91 17.62
C LYS A 212 5.15 10.90 17.56
N ARG A 213 4.32 10.87 18.60
CA ARG A 213 3.15 9.99 18.69
C ARG A 213 1.95 10.61 17.99
N SER A 214 1.16 9.79 17.28
CA SER A 214 -0.16 10.19 16.76
C SER A 214 -1.32 9.86 17.71
N TYR A 215 -1.18 8.79 18.52
CA TYR A 215 -2.21 8.29 19.42
C TYR A 215 -3.56 7.98 18.74
N SER A 216 -3.52 7.49 17.51
CA SER A 216 -4.72 7.15 16.75
C SER A 216 -5.54 6.06 17.39
N MET A 217 -4.91 5.07 18.05
CA MET A 217 -5.61 4.03 18.81
C MET A 217 -6.33 4.62 20.03
N ALA A 218 -5.71 5.56 20.75
CA ALA A 218 -6.34 6.22 21.89
C ALA A 218 -7.57 7.04 21.46
N SER A 219 -7.48 7.73 20.33
CA SER A 219 -8.61 8.45 19.74
C SER A 219 -9.77 7.51 19.40
N TYR A 220 -9.47 6.33 18.84
CA TYR A 220 -10.50 5.33 18.55
C TYR A 220 -11.09 4.70 19.83
N TYR A 221 -10.25 4.37 20.80
CA TYR A 221 -10.70 3.93 22.12
C TYR A 221 -11.66 4.93 22.74
N ASN A 222 -11.34 6.23 22.68
CA ASN A 222 -12.19 7.30 23.19
C ASN A 222 -13.56 7.40 22.48
N LYS A 223 -13.69 6.90 21.24
CA LYS A 223 -15.01 6.80 20.57
C LYS A 223 -15.84 5.63 21.10
N LEU A 224 -15.19 4.54 21.49
CA LEU A 224 -15.84 3.30 21.91
C LEU A 224 -16.12 3.26 23.42
N SER A 225 -15.29 3.92 24.24
CA SER A 225 -15.35 3.87 25.70
C SER A 225 -16.04 5.09 26.30
N PRO A 226 -16.84 4.93 27.38
CA PRO A 226 -17.28 6.07 28.20
C PRO A 226 -16.10 6.71 28.96
N ILE A 227 -15.07 5.93 29.29
CA ILE A 227 -13.86 6.39 29.98
C ILE A 227 -12.93 7.00 28.93
N LYS A 228 -12.63 8.31 29.07
CA LYS A 228 -11.77 9.04 28.12
C LYS A 228 -10.33 9.10 28.61
N ILE A 229 -9.38 8.94 27.68
CA ILE A 229 -7.96 9.05 27.94
C ILE A 229 -7.45 10.32 27.26
N ALA A 230 -6.97 11.28 28.07
CA ALA A 230 -6.27 12.45 27.56
C ALA A 230 -4.83 12.08 27.17
N ARG A 231 -4.35 12.63 26.05
CA ARG A 231 -2.97 12.46 25.57
C ARG A 231 -2.38 13.83 25.25
N THR A 232 -1.14 14.05 25.68
CA THR A 232 -0.38 15.26 25.42
C THR A 232 0.84 14.97 24.54
N GLY A 233 1.40 15.98 23.90
CA GLY A 233 2.59 15.82 23.04
C GLY A 233 2.31 15.06 21.73
N THR A 234 1.07 15.13 21.24
CA THR A 234 0.68 14.54 19.96
C THR A 234 1.29 15.30 18.78
N LEU A 235 1.49 14.60 17.67
CA LEU A 235 1.84 15.22 16.40
C LEU A 235 0.75 16.21 15.94
N ILE A 236 -0.51 15.83 16.17
CA ILE A 236 -1.70 16.58 15.81
C ILE A 236 -2.74 16.35 16.90
N GLU A 237 -3.44 17.40 17.31
CA GLU A 237 -4.52 17.30 18.30
C GLU A 237 -5.63 16.34 17.85
N ASP A 238 -5.96 16.34 16.55
CA ASP A 238 -6.94 15.43 15.95
C ASP A 238 -6.27 14.42 15.01
N SER A 239 -5.79 13.31 15.57
CA SER A 239 -5.16 12.20 14.82
C SER A 239 -6.14 11.51 13.85
N GLU A 240 -7.44 11.51 14.14
CA GLU A 240 -8.47 10.97 13.25
C GLU A 240 -8.63 11.82 11.99
N LYS A 241 -8.54 13.14 12.12
CA LYS A 241 -8.59 14.06 10.98
C LYS A 241 -7.42 13.80 10.03
N LEU A 242 -6.21 13.60 10.58
CA LEU A 242 -5.04 13.27 9.75
C LEU A 242 -5.22 11.93 9.02
N LEU A 243 -5.66 10.90 9.73
CA LEU A 243 -5.89 9.58 9.14
C LEU A 243 -6.96 9.62 8.03
N GLN A 244 -8.05 10.37 8.26
CA GLN A 244 -9.10 10.56 7.26
C GLN A 244 -8.61 11.38 6.05
N ALA A 245 -7.83 12.43 6.27
CA ALA A 245 -7.24 13.25 5.21
C ALA A 245 -6.33 12.40 4.31
N PHE A 246 -5.45 11.58 4.90
CA PHE A 246 -4.63 10.62 4.15
C PHE A 246 -5.46 9.64 3.34
N ARG A 247 -6.46 9.04 3.96
CA ARG A 247 -7.34 8.08 3.29
C ARG A 247 -8.09 8.72 2.12
N ASN A 248 -8.66 9.90 2.34
CA ASN A 248 -9.41 10.62 1.30
C ASN A 248 -8.49 10.98 0.13
N PHE A 249 -7.32 11.53 0.41
CA PHE A 249 -6.34 11.88 -0.60
C PHE A 249 -5.88 10.64 -1.40
N SER A 250 -5.49 9.56 -0.73
CA SER A 250 -4.97 8.35 -1.37
C SER A 250 -5.99 7.60 -2.20
N LEU A 251 -7.21 7.38 -1.66
CA LEU A 251 -8.26 6.60 -2.36
C LEU A 251 -8.84 7.34 -3.57
N ASN A 252 -8.79 8.66 -3.56
CA ASN A 252 -9.36 9.48 -4.63
C ASN A 252 -8.32 9.97 -5.67
N SER A 253 -7.10 9.46 -5.63
CA SER A 253 -6.05 9.77 -6.62
C SER A 253 -6.48 9.54 -8.07
N GLY A 254 -7.41 8.60 -8.31
CA GLY A 254 -7.98 8.32 -9.62
C GLY A 254 -8.58 9.54 -10.33
N TYR A 255 -9.09 10.53 -9.60
CA TYR A 255 -9.57 11.78 -10.17
C TYR A 255 -8.48 12.51 -10.97
N PHE A 256 -7.24 12.42 -10.54
CA PHE A 256 -6.09 13.06 -11.18
C PHE A 256 -5.45 12.22 -12.29
N PHE A 257 -5.52 10.89 -12.18
CA PHE A 257 -4.89 9.97 -13.13
C PHE A 257 -5.79 9.57 -14.30
N ILE A 258 -7.11 9.72 -14.16
CA ILE A 258 -8.09 9.23 -15.14
C ILE A 258 -8.85 10.37 -15.81
N LEU A 259 -9.23 11.40 -15.03
CA LEU A 259 -10.07 12.48 -15.56
C LEU A 259 -9.24 13.59 -16.21
N GLY A 260 -9.72 14.10 -17.35
CA GLY A 260 -9.13 15.27 -18.02
C GLY A 260 -9.31 16.56 -17.21
N SER A 261 -8.45 17.57 -17.46
CA SER A 261 -8.45 18.85 -16.74
C SER A 261 -9.79 19.57 -16.83
N PHE A 262 -10.45 19.52 -17.98
CA PHE A 262 -11.75 20.15 -18.18
C PHE A 262 -12.80 19.63 -17.19
N LEU A 263 -12.93 18.30 -17.02
CA LEU A 263 -13.89 17.71 -16.08
C LEU A 263 -13.54 18.05 -14.62
N ARG A 264 -12.24 18.04 -14.28
CA ARG A 264 -11.81 18.38 -12.91
C ARG A 264 -12.08 19.82 -12.54
N GLN A 265 -12.03 20.74 -13.51
CA GLN A 265 -12.17 22.18 -13.27
C GLN A 265 -13.59 22.69 -13.42
N HIS A 266 -14.41 22.05 -14.27
CA HIS A 266 -15.71 22.60 -14.68
C HIS A 266 -16.93 21.72 -14.36
N ALA A 267 -16.77 20.40 -14.19
CA ALA A 267 -17.90 19.55 -13.81
C ALA A 267 -18.19 19.73 -12.30
N PRO A 268 -19.37 20.24 -11.88
CA PRO A 268 -19.61 20.71 -10.51
C PRO A 268 -19.25 19.69 -9.44
N ILE A 269 -19.85 18.49 -9.48
CA ILE A 269 -19.61 17.43 -8.48
C ILE A 269 -18.13 16.98 -8.45
N ILE A 270 -17.49 16.92 -9.62
CA ILE A 270 -16.08 16.52 -9.74
C ILE A 270 -15.18 17.61 -9.19
N LYS A 271 -15.44 18.88 -9.52
CA LYS A 271 -14.67 20.04 -9.07
C LYS A 271 -14.65 20.14 -7.53
N ASP A 272 -15.82 20.00 -6.89
CA ASP A 272 -15.93 20.07 -5.44
C ASP A 272 -15.15 18.92 -4.77
N LYS A 273 -15.23 17.70 -5.36
CA LYS A 273 -14.46 16.58 -4.85
C LYS A 273 -12.95 16.74 -5.04
N VAL A 274 -12.51 17.25 -6.18
CA VAL A 274 -11.10 17.59 -6.45
C VAL A 274 -10.59 18.62 -5.44
N LYS A 275 -11.38 19.67 -5.16
CA LYS A 275 -11.06 20.68 -4.15
C LYS A 275 -10.87 20.05 -2.77
N GLU A 276 -11.82 19.22 -2.32
CA GLU A 276 -11.72 18.49 -1.04
C GLU A 276 -10.44 17.64 -0.95
N ILE A 277 -10.08 16.95 -2.04
CA ILE A 277 -8.87 16.13 -2.09
C ILE A 277 -7.61 16.99 -1.93
N LEU A 278 -7.54 18.13 -2.62
CA LEU A 278 -6.41 19.05 -2.55
C LEU A 278 -6.30 19.73 -1.17
N GLU A 279 -7.41 20.10 -0.56
CA GLU A 279 -7.44 20.64 0.82
C GLU A 279 -6.90 19.62 1.83
N ASN A 280 -7.24 18.34 1.68
CA ASN A 280 -6.66 17.27 2.51
C ASN A 280 -5.14 17.13 2.30
N ARG A 281 -4.66 17.22 1.05
CA ARG A 281 -3.22 17.23 0.76
C ARG A 281 -2.52 18.40 1.45
N ASP A 282 -3.05 19.60 1.29
CA ASP A 282 -2.45 20.82 1.83
C ASP A 282 -2.41 20.75 3.36
N PHE A 283 -3.49 20.30 3.99
CA PHE A 283 -3.52 20.06 5.45
C PHE A 283 -2.41 19.07 5.91
N ILE A 284 -2.21 17.97 5.17
CA ILE A 284 -1.16 16.99 5.49
C ILE A 284 0.23 17.62 5.34
N MET A 285 0.46 18.33 4.24
CA MET A 285 1.76 18.95 3.96
C MET A 285 2.09 20.07 4.95
N ASP A 286 1.11 20.86 5.37
CA ASP A 286 1.29 21.90 6.39
C ASP A 286 1.72 21.30 7.73
N LYS A 287 1.13 20.16 8.12
CA LYS A 287 1.54 19.44 9.33
C LYS A 287 2.96 18.89 9.23
N PHE A 288 3.36 18.39 8.07
CA PHE A 288 4.75 17.95 7.88
C PHE A 288 5.73 19.14 7.92
N ASN A 289 5.39 20.26 7.29
CA ASN A 289 6.22 21.46 7.33
C ASN A 289 6.43 21.96 8.78
N GLU A 290 5.39 21.93 9.60
CA GLU A 290 5.48 22.25 11.04
C GLU A 290 6.45 21.31 11.76
N VAL A 291 6.34 20.01 11.52
CA VAL A 291 7.20 19.00 12.17
C VAL A 291 8.65 19.11 11.71
N ILE A 292 8.88 19.34 10.40
CA ILE A 292 10.21 19.54 9.83
C ILE A 292 10.87 20.78 10.45
N LYS A 293 10.15 21.90 10.49
CA LYS A 293 10.64 23.16 11.09
C LYS A 293 11.04 23.00 12.55
N ASN A 294 10.19 22.34 13.33
CA ASN A 294 10.46 22.09 14.75
C ASN A 294 11.68 21.18 14.95
N ARG A 295 11.86 20.16 14.10
CA ARG A 295 13.00 19.27 14.18
C ARG A 295 14.30 19.95 13.75
N ARG A 296 14.29 20.81 12.73
CA ARG A 296 15.46 21.61 12.35
C ARG A 296 15.92 22.47 13.53
N LYS A 297 15.00 23.17 14.17
CA LYS A 297 15.29 23.97 15.37
C LYS A 297 15.90 23.11 16.50
N GLU A 298 15.32 21.94 16.79
CA GLU A 298 15.85 20.99 17.77
C GLU A 298 17.30 20.57 17.44
N ILE A 299 17.58 20.28 16.15
CA ILE A 299 18.92 19.91 15.70
C ILE A 299 19.90 21.08 15.82
N GLU A 300 19.50 22.30 15.47
CA GLU A 300 20.33 23.52 15.58
C GLU A 300 20.67 23.85 17.04
N GLU A 301 19.71 23.69 17.95
CA GLU A 301 19.91 23.93 19.40
C GLU A 301 20.71 22.82 20.09
N THR A 302 20.86 21.66 19.48
CA THR A 302 21.64 20.54 20.03
C THR A 302 23.14 20.79 19.79
N PRO A 303 24.04 20.75 20.82
CA PRO A 303 25.48 20.97 20.65
C PRO A 303 26.11 20.01 19.62
N ILE A 304 27.13 20.49 18.91
CA ILE A 304 27.90 19.65 17.98
C ILE A 304 28.59 18.54 18.76
N GLY A 305 28.46 17.29 18.30
CA GLY A 305 29.00 16.10 18.98
C GLY A 305 28.03 15.41 19.95
N SER A 306 26.88 16.04 20.26
CA SER A 306 25.81 15.37 21.01
C SER A 306 24.99 14.42 20.10
N GLU A 307 24.48 13.37 20.70
CA GLU A 307 23.65 12.38 20.00
C GLU A 307 22.32 12.99 19.57
N LEU A 308 21.99 12.84 18.29
CA LEU A 308 20.70 13.22 17.72
C LEU A 308 19.72 12.04 17.76
N ARG A 309 18.43 12.31 17.65
CA ARG A 309 17.41 11.26 17.60
C ARG A 309 17.61 10.34 16.39
N HIS A 310 17.45 9.04 16.62
CA HIS A 310 17.54 8.00 15.57
C HIS A 310 16.18 7.73 14.92
N ASP A 311 15.55 8.76 14.32
CA ASP A 311 14.35 8.60 13.52
C ASP A 311 14.57 8.96 12.05
N MET A 312 13.60 8.62 11.20
CA MET A 312 13.69 8.87 9.76
C MET A 312 13.81 10.36 9.45
N LEU A 313 13.05 11.23 10.13
CA LEU A 313 13.06 12.67 9.90
C LEU A 313 14.43 13.28 10.19
N THR A 314 15.04 12.94 11.31
CA THR A 314 16.40 13.40 11.65
C THR A 314 17.41 12.94 10.59
N SER A 315 17.31 11.69 10.15
CA SER A 315 18.18 11.16 9.09
C SER A 315 18.01 11.90 7.76
N LEU A 316 16.77 12.24 7.36
CA LEU A 316 16.52 13.00 6.12
C LEU A 316 16.98 14.46 6.21
N ILE A 317 16.83 15.11 7.37
CA ILE A 317 17.27 16.49 7.58
C ILE A 317 18.80 16.59 7.54
N THR A 318 19.48 15.62 8.14
CA THR A 318 20.95 15.67 8.30
C THR A 318 21.73 15.09 7.13
N VAL A 319 21.06 14.41 6.20
CA VAL A 319 21.72 13.77 5.05
C VAL A 319 22.56 14.78 4.27
N ASN A 320 23.82 14.41 4.01
CA ASN A 320 24.82 15.24 3.31
C ASN A 320 25.06 16.63 3.95
N THR A 321 24.91 16.72 5.27
CA THR A 321 25.32 17.89 6.08
C THR A 321 26.46 17.51 7.02
N ASP A 322 27.09 18.48 7.68
CA ASP A 322 28.14 18.23 8.70
C ASP A 322 27.62 17.42 9.89
N ARG A 323 26.30 17.35 10.05
CA ARG A 323 25.59 16.58 11.08
C ARG A 323 25.06 15.23 10.59
N ASP A 324 25.46 14.78 9.41
CA ASP A 324 25.02 13.49 8.87
C ASP A 324 25.40 12.34 9.83
N ILE A 325 24.41 11.82 10.52
CA ILE A 325 24.57 10.75 11.52
C ILE A 325 25.10 9.44 10.92
N LYS A 326 25.07 9.29 9.60
CA LYS A 326 25.46 8.04 8.90
C LYS A 326 26.75 8.15 8.09
N LYS A 327 27.30 9.35 7.92
CA LYS A 327 28.60 9.67 7.27
C LYS A 327 28.92 8.83 6.01
N VAL A 328 27.92 8.44 5.23
CA VAL A 328 28.11 7.65 4.00
C VAL A 328 28.29 8.62 2.83
N LYS A 329 29.45 8.60 2.18
CA LYS A 329 29.71 9.43 1.00
C LYS A 329 28.70 9.10 -0.12
N ALA A 330 28.16 10.14 -0.75
CA ALA A 330 27.34 9.99 -1.95
C ALA A 330 28.17 9.37 -3.08
N VAL A 331 27.55 8.48 -3.86
CA VAL A 331 28.22 7.78 -4.97
C VAL A 331 28.38 8.70 -6.19
N GLU A 332 27.48 9.68 -6.34
CA GLU A 332 27.49 10.67 -7.43
C GLU A 332 27.51 12.09 -6.84
N GLU A 333 28.28 13.00 -7.45
CA GLU A 333 28.48 14.39 -6.98
C GLU A 333 27.16 15.17 -6.87
N ASP A 334 26.25 14.95 -7.81
CA ASP A 334 24.88 15.50 -7.83
C ASP A 334 23.99 15.03 -6.67
N MET A 335 24.36 13.96 -5.96
CA MET A 335 23.64 13.40 -4.81
C MET A 335 24.24 13.84 -3.46
N SER A 336 25.25 14.73 -3.46
CA SER A 336 25.95 15.16 -2.26
C SER A 336 25.34 16.38 -1.57
N ARG A 337 24.22 16.91 -2.04
CA ARG A 337 23.51 18.05 -1.46
C ARG A 337 22.56 17.64 -0.32
N PRO A 338 22.25 18.55 0.62
CA PRO A 338 21.17 18.36 1.58
C PRO A 338 19.80 18.24 0.90
N MET A 339 18.84 17.61 1.58
CA MET A 339 17.44 17.57 1.14
C MET A 339 16.72 18.88 1.44
N THR A 340 15.85 19.29 0.51
CA THR A 340 14.92 20.41 0.73
C THR A 340 13.74 19.97 1.60
N ASP A 341 13.08 20.90 2.28
CA ASP A 341 11.89 20.59 3.11
C ASP A 341 10.77 19.97 2.28
N LYS A 342 10.62 20.39 1.01
CA LYS A 342 9.66 19.79 0.08
C LYS A 342 9.96 18.32 -0.21
N GLU A 343 11.23 17.95 -0.40
CA GLU A 343 11.65 16.56 -0.60
C GLU A 343 11.46 15.73 0.67
N ILE A 344 11.82 16.29 1.83
CA ILE A 344 11.60 15.66 3.14
C ILE A 344 10.10 15.40 3.36
N GLY A 345 9.26 16.43 3.15
CA GLY A 345 7.80 16.31 3.25
C GLY A 345 7.22 15.25 2.31
N GLY A 346 7.72 15.17 1.06
CA GLY A 346 7.33 14.13 0.11
C GLY A 346 7.71 12.72 0.57
N ASN A 347 8.88 12.54 1.17
CA ASN A 347 9.30 11.24 1.74
C ASN A 347 8.50 10.87 2.99
N LEU A 348 8.17 11.83 3.87
CA LEU A 348 7.28 11.61 5.01
C LEU A 348 5.87 11.22 4.54
N PHE A 349 5.36 11.88 3.49
CA PHE A 349 4.08 11.52 2.89
C PHE A 349 4.11 10.08 2.39
N ASP A 350 5.15 9.69 1.66
CA ASP A 350 5.27 8.37 1.05
C ASP A 350 5.41 7.24 2.09
N VAL A 351 6.11 7.45 3.20
CA VAL A 351 6.22 6.45 4.26
C VAL A 351 4.90 6.22 4.98
N LEU A 352 4.14 7.29 5.26
CA LEU A 352 2.81 7.16 5.86
C LEU A 352 1.83 6.48 4.90
N MET A 353 1.82 6.89 3.62
CA MET A 353 0.97 6.31 2.58
C MET A 353 1.26 4.82 2.37
N GLY A 354 2.55 4.45 2.33
CA GLY A 354 2.97 3.07 2.09
C GLY A 354 2.85 2.16 3.30
N GLY A 355 3.08 2.66 4.51
CA GLY A 355 3.24 1.84 5.71
C GLY A 355 1.95 1.65 6.53
N THR A 356 0.99 2.56 6.45
CA THR A 356 -0.22 2.49 7.30
C THR A 356 -1.19 1.41 6.82
N ASP A 357 -1.81 1.60 5.67
CA ASP A 357 -2.91 0.73 5.24
C ASP A 357 -2.45 -0.65 4.75
N THR A 358 -1.26 -0.75 4.16
CA THR A 358 -0.79 -2.01 3.56
C THR A 358 -0.57 -3.10 4.60
N THR A 359 0.18 -2.82 5.66
CA THR A 359 0.47 -3.77 6.74
C THR A 359 -0.80 -4.11 7.53
N ALA A 360 -1.63 -3.10 7.85
CA ALA A 360 -2.89 -3.30 8.57
C ALA A 360 -3.84 -4.25 7.83
N ASN A 361 -4.04 -4.02 6.52
CA ASN A 361 -4.95 -4.84 5.73
C ASN A 361 -4.44 -6.27 5.58
N LEU A 362 -3.14 -6.44 5.30
CA LEU A 362 -2.57 -7.78 5.17
C LEU A 362 -2.65 -8.57 6.48
N PHE A 363 -2.43 -7.91 7.62
CA PHE A 363 -2.61 -8.56 8.92
C PHE A 363 -4.06 -8.98 9.16
N CYS A 364 -5.04 -8.16 8.79
CA CYS A 364 -6.45 -8.56 8.84
C CYS A 364 -6.73 -9.78 7.96
N PHE A 365 -6.15 -9.84 6.75
CA PHE A 365 -6.29 -11.03 5.89
C PHE A 365 -5.67 -12.26 6.54
N ILE A 366 -4.49 -12.15 7.16
CA ILE A 366 -3.84 -13.24 7.89
C ILE A 366 -4.76 -13.77 9.00
N VAL A 367 -5.33 -12.90 9.82
CA VAL A 367 -6.25 -13.30 10.90
C VAL A 367 -7.48 -14.02 10.33
N TYR A 368 -8.08 -13.47 9.25
CA TYR A 368 -9.21 -14.11 8.57
C TYR A 368 -8.88 -15.54 8.12
N TYR A 369 -7.77 -15.74 7.42
CA TYR A 369 -7.35 -17.07 6.95
C TYR A 369 -7.04 -18.01 8.11
N LEU A 370 -6.35 -17.57 9.14
CA LEU A 370 -6.02 -18.41 10.30
C LEU A 370 -7.26 -18.84 11.09
N CYS A 371 -8.33 -18.05 11.10
CA CYS A 371 -9.60 -18.47 11.68
C CYS A 371 -10.30 -19.56 10.85
N HIS A 372 -10.16 -19.52 9.51
CA HIS A 372 -10.77 -20.53 8.63
C HIS A 372 -9.95 -21.81 8.48
N PHE A 373 -8.64 -21.77 8.77
CA PHE A 373 -7.72 -22.90 8.61
C PHE A 373 -7.05 -23.28 9.93
N PRO A 374 -7.78 -23.97 10.86
CA PRO A 374 -7.27 -24.27 12.21
C PRO A 374 -6.01 -25.12 12.21
N GLN A 375 -5.80 -26.00 11.21
CA GLN A 375 -4.59 -26.82 11.11
C GLN A 375 -3.36 -25.94 10.83
N VAL A 376 -3.50 -24.94 9.95
CA VAL A 376 -2.45 -23.96 9.67
C VAL A 376 -2.17 -23.10 10.90
N LYS A 377 -3.23 -22.66 11.61
CA LYS A 377 -3.11 -21.91 12.88
C LYS A 377 -2.34 -22.73 13.92
N GLN A 378 -2.64 -24.01 14.06
CA GLN A 378 -1.96 -24.90 15.03
C GLN A 378 -0.47 -25.07 14.70
N LYS A 379 -0.13 -25.31 13.43
CA LYS A 379 1.27 -25.41 12.98
C LYS A 379 2.04 -24.11 13.21
N MET A 380 1.42 -22.95 12.94
CA MET A 380 1.97 -21.64 13.26
C MET A 380 2.22 -21.47 14.77
N LEU A 381 1.26 -21.85 15.61
CA LEU A 381 1.40 -21.75 17.07
C LEU A 381 2.54 -22.61 17.57
N SER A 382 2.72 -23.84 17.05
CA SER A 382 3.83 -24.71 17.39
C SER A 382 5.19 -24.07 17.01
N GLU A 383 5.29 -23.40 15.86
CA GLU A 383 6.51 -22.66 15.50
C GLU A 383 6.76 -21.49 16.46
N ILE A 384 5.74 -20.67 16.75
CA ILE A 384 5.87 -19.55 17.68
C ILE A 384 6.32 -20.04 19.08
N GLU A 385 5.73 -21.12 19.58
CA GLU A 385 6.06 -21.68 20.90
C GLU A 385 7.47 -22.28 20.94
N SER A 386 7.96 -22.82 19.82
CA SER A 386 9.34 -23.34 19.72
C SER A 386 10.39 -22.21 19.79
N VAL A 387 10.09 -21.04 19.18
CA VAL A 387 10.99 -19.89 19.18
C VAL A 387 10.85 -19.06 20.45
N PHE A 388 9.63 -18.94 20.98
CA PHE A 388 9.28 -18.15 22.16
C PHE A 388 8.59 -19.03 23.21
N PRO A 389 9.33 -19.85 23.96
CA PRO A 389 8.76 -20.71 24.98
C PRO A 389 7.96 -19.92 26.02
N LEU A 390 6.84 -20.48 26.48
CA LEU A 390 5.88 -19.79 27.36
C LEU A 390 6.49 -19.41 28.72
N LYS A 391 7.49 -20.15 29.21
CA LYS A 391 8.14 -19.94 30.52
C LYS A 391 9.33 -18.96 30.46
N SER A 392 9.73 -18.46 29.29
CA SER A 392 10.86 -17.54 29.14
C SER A 392 10.41 -16.08 29.26
N ASN A 393 11.33 -15.21 29.71
CA ASN A 393 11.13 -13.77 29.55
C ASN A 393 10.94 -13.47 28.08
N PHE A 394 9.80 -12.85 27.78
CA PHE A 394 9.39 -12.57 26.41
C PHE A 394 9.96 -11.22 25.94
N ASP A 395 10.91 -11.28 25.04
CA ASP A 395 11.48 -10.11 24.34
C ASP A 395 11.63 -10.45 22.87
N LEU A 396 11.03 -9.63 21.99
CA LEU A 396 11.13 -9.82 20.55
C LEU A 396 12.45 -9.25 20.04
N LYS A 397 13.22 -10.10 19.35
CA LYS A 397 14.47 -9.72 18.69
C LYS A 397 14.39 -10.04 17.20
N HIS A 398 15.15 -9.29 16.42
CA HIS A 398 15.21 -9.49 14.97
C HIS A 398 15.63 -10.93 14.59
N ASP A 399 16.62 -11.49 15.31
CA ASP A 399 17.12 -12.84 15.03
C ASP A 399 16.09 -13.93 15.33
N ASP A 400 15.22 -13.71 16.30
CA ASP A 400 14.14 -14.64 16.62
C ASP A 400 13.02 -14.58 15.58
N LEU A 401 12.68 -13.37 15.11
CA LEU A 401 11.70 -13.23 14.03
C LEU A 401 12.17 -13.91 12.74
N SER A 402 13.48 -13.96 12.48
CA SER A 402 14.05 -14.63 11.31
C SER A 402 13.89 -16.16 11.32
N LYS A 403 13.61 -16.76 12.48
CA LYS A 403 13.36 -18.20 12.66
C LYS A 403 11.92 -18.60 12.32
N LEU A 404 10.99 -17.64 12.24
CA LEU A 404 9.56 -17.85 12.00
C LEU A 404 9.26 -18.09 10.51
N LYS A 405 9.75 -19.20 9.96
CA LYS A 405 9.67 -19.54 8.54
C LYS A 405 8.25 -19.89 8.09
N TYR A 406 7.49 -20.60 8.95
CA TYR A 406 6.11 -20.94 8.64
C TYR A 406 5.18 -19.72 8.74
N CYS A 407 5.41 -18.83 9.70
CA CYS A 407 4.73 -17.53 9.76
C CYS A 407 5.00 -16.71 8.48
N GLU A 408 6.24 -16.67 8.01
CA GLU A 408 6.60 -16.01 6.73
C GLU A 408 5.88 -16.66 5.54
N ALA A 409 5.80 -17.98 5.50
CA ALA A 409 5.09 -18.74 4.47
C ALA A 409 3.57 -18.42 4.48
N ILE A 410 2.95 -18.30 5.66
CA ILE A 410 1.56 -17.86 5.81
C ILE A 410 1.36 -16.46 5.23
N ILE A 411 2.22 -15.49 5.55
CA ILE A 411 2.14 -14.11 5.04
C ILE A 411 2.16 -14.13 3.50
N LYS A 412 3.09 -14.89 2.90
CA LYS A 412 3.22 -15.03 1.45
C LYS A 412 1.98 -15.65 0.82
N GLU A 413 1.49 -16.77 1.38
CA GLU A 413 0.33 -17.48 0.82
C GLU A 413 -0.97 -16.69 0.96
N VAL A 414 -1.18 -15.99 2.08
CA VAL A 414 -2.31 -15.06 2.24
C VAL A 414 -2.26 -13.98 1.17
N ASN A 415 -1.09 -13.37 0.94
CA ASN A 415 -0.97 -12.35 -0.11
C ASN A 415 -1.12 -12.93 -1.53
N ARG A 416 -0.79 -14.20 -1.77
CA ARG A 416 -1.07 -14.88 -3.04
C ARG A 416 -2.58 -15.07 -3.25
N CYS A 417 -3.26 -15.61 -2.25
CA CYS A 417 -4.71 -15.88 -2.32
C CYS A 417 -5.53 -14.58 -2.33
N THR A 418 -5.13 -13.59 -1.54
CA THR A 418 -5.77 -12.27 -1.46
C THR A 418 -4.72 -11.19 -1.66
N PRO A 419 -4.37 -10.89 -2.93
CA PRO A 419 -3.32 -9.91 -3.23
C PRO A 419 -3.66 -8.54 -2.67
N LEU A 420 -2.75 -8.01 -1.83
CA LEU A 420 -2.88 -6.64 -1.33
C LEU A 420 -2.81 -5.64 -2.49
N ILE A 421 -1.88 -5.86 -3.42
CA ILE A 421 -1.78 -5.13 -4.68
C ILE A 421 -2.13 -6.09 -5.81
N SER A 422 -3.29 -5.91 -6.41
CA SER A 422 -3.79 -6.78 -7.47
C SER A 422 -3.12 -6.51 -8.83
N HIS A 423 -2.67 -5.28 -9.05
CA HIS A 423 -2.02 -4.85 -10.27
C HIS A 423 -1.18 -3.59 -10.06
N PHE A 424 -0.25 -3.35 -10.95
CA PHE A 424 0.47 -2.08 -11.03
C PHE A 424 0.80 -1.72 -12.48
N THR A 425 1.11 -0.45 -12.73
CA THR A 425 1.39 0.05 -14.07
C THR A 425 2.86 0.40 -14.26
N ARG A 426 3.31 0.29 -15.52
CA ARG A 426 4.60 0.79 -16.00
C ARG A 426 4.42 1.44 -17.36
N TYR A 427 5.06 2.58 -17.54
CA TYR A 427 5.04 3.35 -18.76
C TYR A 427 6.39 3.22 -19.46
N SER A 428 6.39 2.97 -20.78
CA SER A 428 7.62 2.85 -21.56
C SER A 428 7.99 4.21 -22.16
N ASP A 429 9.14 4.75 -21.80
CA ASP A 429 9.65 6.01 -22.37
C ASP A 429 10.30 5.81 -23.76
N SER A 430 10.50 4.59 -24.21
CA SER A 430 11.12 4.25 -25.49
C SER A 430 10.49 3.01 -26.11
N PRO A 431 10.63 2.79 -27.43
CA PRO A 431 10.12 1.59 -28.08
C PRO A 431 10.65 0.31 -27.44
N CYS A 432 9.81 -0.71 -27.33
CA CYS A 432 10.16 -1.99 -26.69
C CYS A 432 9.47 -3.17 -27.33
N GLU A 433 10.10 -4.34 -27.20
CA GLU A 433 9.48 -5.61 -27.50
C GLU A 433 8.92 -6.24 -26.22
N MET A 434 7.65 -6.66 -26.26
CA MET A 434 6.97 -7.30 -25.14
C MET A 434 5.92 -8.30 -25.65
N ALA A 435 5.97 -9.53 -25.13
CA ALA A 435 5.04 -10.61 -25.49
C ALA A 435 4.95 -10.84 -27.01
N GLY A 436 6.08 -10.77 -27.73
CA GLY A 436 6.16 -10.97 -29.17
C GLY A 436 5.68 -9.79 -30.04
N HIS A 437 5.36 -8.65 -29.43
CA HIS A 437 4.93 -7.43 -30.14
C HIS A 437 5.96 -6.30 -29.96
N GLN A 438 6.13 -5.49 -31.02
CA GLN A 438 6.90 -4.25 -30.95
C GLN A 438 5.98 -3.11 -30.52
N TRP A 439 6.31 -2.45 -29.42
CA TRP A 439 5.52 -1.37 -28.83
C TRP A 439 6.24 -0.04 -28.99
N GLU A 440 5.48 0.98 -29.30
CA GLU A 440 5.98 2.37 -29.36
C GLU A 440 6.27 2.92 -27.97
N ALA A 441 7.11 3.98 -27.94
CA ALA A 441 7.24 4.82 -26.75
C ALA A 441 5.85 5.36 -26.37
N GLY A 442 5.59 5.48 -25.08
CA GLY A 442 4.28 5.92 -24.60
C GLY A 442 3.32 4.78 -24.28
N THR A 443 3.71 3.53 -24.48
CA THR A 443 2.85 2.40 -24.13
C THR A 443 2.76 2.21 -22.62
N LEU A 444 1.53 2.09 -22.13
CA LEU A 444 1.22 1.85 -20.71
C LEU A 444 0.90 0.37 -20.50
N PHE A 445 1.77 -0.32 -19.78
CA PHE A 445 1.58 -1.71 -19.38
C PHE A 445 0.95 -1.80 -18.00
N LEU A 446 -0.04 -2.67 -17.85
CA LEU A 446 -0.66 -3.04 -16.59
C LEU A 446 -0.29 -4.49 -16.27
N ILE A 447 0.51 -4.69 -15.24
CA ILE A 447 0.91 -5.99 -14.75
C ILE A 447 -0.17 -6.51 -13.80
N ASN A 448 -0.84 -7.60 -14.19
CA ASN A 448 -1.96 -8.19 -13.48
C ASN A 448 -1.47 -9.29 -12.51
N LEU A 449 -1.01 -8.88 -11.32
CA LEU A 449 -0.52 -9.80 -10.30
C LEU A 449 -1.59 -10.78 -9.81
N ALA A 450 -2.83 -10.34 -9.69
CA ALA A 450 -3.92 -11.19 -9.22
C ALA A 450 -4.11 -12.43 -10.10
N SER A 451 -4.02 -12.25 -11.43
CA SER A 451 -4.09 -13.37 -12.36
C SER A 451 -2.81 -14.22 -12.36
N VAL A 452 -1.63 -13.61 -12.19
CA VAL A 452 -0.37 -14.36 -12.05
C VAL A 452 -0.41 -15.27 -10.83
N TYR A 453 -0.92 -14.78 -9.70
CA TYR A 453 -1.00 -15.54 -8.44
C TYR A 453 -2.05 -16.65 -8.44
N SER A 454 -2.94 -16.66 -9.40
CA SER A 454 -3.93 -17.72 -9.63
C SER A 454 -3.69 -18.50 -10.94
N HIS A 455 -2.54 -18.30 -11.60
CA HIS A 455 -2.26 -18.94 -12.89
C HIS A 455 -1.83 -20.40 -12.69
N LYS A 456 -2.53 -21.33 -13.33
CA LYS A 456 -2.32 -22.78 -13.17
C LYS A 456 -0.93 -23.26 -13.63
N ASP A 457 -0.30 -22.57 -14.60
CA ASP A 457 1.05 -22.92 -15.07
C ASP A 457 2.12 -22.71 -14.00
N TYR A 458 1.89 -21.82 -13.03
CA TYR A 458 2.84 -21.48 -11.97
C TYR A 458 2.41 -21.96 -10.58
N TRP A 459 1.10 -22.21 -10.40
CA TRP A 459 0.53 -22.56 -9.11
C TRP A 459 -0.38 -23.78 -9.25
N PRO A 460 0.06 -24.99 -8.89
CA PRO A 460 -0.82 -26.14 -8.75
C PRO A 460 -1.94 -25.82 -7.75
N ASP A 461 -3.19 -26.15 -8.09
CA ASP A 461 -4.38 -25.88 -7.25
C ASP A 461 -4.42 -24.44 -6.70
N PRO A 462 -4.43 -23.42 -7.58
CA PRO A 462 -4.21 -22.04 -7.17
C PRO A 462 -5.27 -21.48 -6.22
N ASN A 463 -6.45 -22.10 -6.16
CA ASN A 463 -7.55 -21.68 -5.29
C ASN A 463 -7.44 -22.25 -3.87
N THR A 464 -6.53 -23.19 -3.64
CA THR A 464 -6.31 -23.79 -2.32
C THR A 464 -5.32 -22.96 -1.52
N PHE A 465 -5.70 -22.59 -0.29
CA PHE A 465 -4.80 -21.94 0.65
C PHE A 465 -3.85 -22.99 1.26
N ASN A 466 -2.59 -22.92 0.93
CA ASN A 466 -1.57 -23.85 1.39
C ASN A 466 -0.22 -23.16 1.61
N PRO A 467 0.11 -22.75 2.84
CA PRO A 467 1.40 -22.11 3.15
C PRO A 467 2.63 -22.98 2.87
N ASP A 468 2.47 -24.32 2.84
CA ASP A 468 3.60 -25.23 2.59
C ASP A 468 4.23 -25.03 1.20
N ARG A 469 3.53 -24.35 0.27
CA ARG A 469 4.09 -23.90 -1.02
C ARG A 469 5.30 -23.01 -0.86
N PHE A 470 5.35 -22.21 0.20
CA PHE A 470 6.44 -21.28 0.51
C PHE A 470 7.34 -21.76 1.65
N TYR A 471 6.89 -22.74 2.43
CA TYR A 471 7.65 -23.26 3.55
C TYR A 471 8.68 -24.32 3.11
N ASN A 472 8.32 -25.13 2.13
CA ASN A 472 9.16 -26.23 1.62
C ASN A 472 10.02 -25.81 0.43
N GLU A 473 9.94 -24.54 -0.02
CA GLU A 473 10.86 -24.04 -1.04
C GLU A 473 12.28 -24.03 -0.48
N LYS A 474 13.16 -24.82 -1.11
CA LYS A 474 14.61 -24.67 -0.91
C LYS A 474 14.97 -23.21 -1.24
N SER A 475 15.71 -22.58 -0.35
CA SER A 475 16.18 -21.20 -0.53
C SER A 475 16.73 -20.99 -1.94
N GLU A 476 16.42 -19.84 -2.56
CA GLU A 476 16.72 -19.45 -3.94
C GLU A 476 18.22 -19.49 -4.33
N GLU A 477 19.11 -20.06 -3.52
CA GLU A 477 20.58 -20.03 -3.67
C GLU A 477 21.21 -21.36 -4.09
N ILE A 478 20.44 -22.39 -4.48
CA ILE A 478 21.03 -23.64 -4.97
C ILE A 478 20.67 -23.82 -6.46
N GLU A 479 21.60 -23.38 -7.32
CA GLU A 479 21.78 -23.93 -8.67
C GLU A 479 22.20 -25.41 -8.51
N ASP A 480 21.24 -26.30 -8.42
CA ASP A 480 21.51 -27.74 -8.52
C ASP A 480 20.84 -28.30 -9.79
N ASN A 481 21.70 -28.68 -10.74
CA ASN A 481 21.39 -29.25 -12.04
C ASN A 481 20.87 -30.69 -11.95
N SER A 482 19.81 -30.95 -11.21
CA SER A 482 19.16 -32.26 -11.24
C SER A 482 17.81 -32.19 -11.96
N GLU A 483 17.79 -32.78 -13.15
CA GLU A 483 16.68 -32.79 -14.14
C GLU A 483 15.46 -33.65 -13.76
N GLU A 484 15.22 -34.01 -12.52
CA GLU A 484 14.05 -34.81 -12.16
C GLU A 484 13.17 -34.13 -11.09
N ASN A 485 11.99 -33.67 -11.54
CA ASN A 485 10.77 -33.37 -10.74
C ASN A 485 10.63 -32.07 -9.97
N ASN A 486 11.38 -31.00 -10.26
CA ASN A 486 10.98 -29.67 -9.82
C ASN A 486 10.91 -28.73 -11.03
N LYS A 487 9.73 -28.48 -11.59
CA LYS A 487 9.49 -27.29 -12.40
C LYS A 487 9.77 -26.08 -11.49
N ILE A 488 11.01 -25.55 -11.60
CA ILE A 488 11.40 -24.33 -10.86
C ILE A 488 10.38 -23.27 -11.23
N ARG A 489 9.62 -22.83 -10.24
CA ARG A 489 8.59 -21.81 -10.43
C ARG A 489 9.28 -20.50 -10.86
N HIS A 490 8.75 -19.85 -11.90
CA HIS A 490 9.29 -18.59 -12.38
C HIS A 490 9.40 -17.56 -11.24
N ARG A 491 10.57 -16.93 -11.02
CA ARG A 491 10.84 -16.03 -9.88
C ARG A 491 9.83 -14.90 -9.73
N TYR A 492 9.27 -14.38 -10.83
CA TYR A 492 8.25 -13.33 -10.79
C TYR A 492 6.81 -13.87 -10.83
N SER A 493 6.59 -15.19 -10.70
CA SER A 493 5.25 -15.71 -10.44
C SER A 493 4.70 -15.26 -9.08
N PHE A 494 5.61 -14.82 -8.18
CA PHE A 494 5.26 -14.17 -6.93
C PHE A 494 6.11 -12.92 -6.71
N ALA A 495 5.48 -11.75 -6.78
CA ALA A 495 6.14 -10.44 -6.66
C ALA A 495 5.40 -9.55 -5.64
N MET A 496 5.23 -10.05 -4.40
CA MET A 496 4.50 -9.38 -3.31
C MET A 496 4.95 -7.94 -3.09
N PHE A 497 6.26 -7.70 -3.16
CA PHE A 497 6.87 -6.39 -2.98
C PHE A 497 7.31 -5.73 -4.29
N GLY A 498 6.83 -6.27 -5.43
CA GLY A 498 7.28 -5.84 -6.75
C GLY A 498 8.69 -6.33 -7.09
N GLY A 499 9.36 -5.65 -8.01
CA GLY A 499 10.71 -6.00 -8.45
C GLY A 499 11.45 -4.85 -9.11
N GLY A 500 12.74 -5.08 -9.39
CA GLY A 500 13.62 -4.11 -10.03
C GLY A 500 13.82 -2.82 -9.24
N LEU A 501 14.05 -1.73 -9.96
CA LEU A 501 14.36 -0.42 -9.39
C LEU A 501 13.27 0.08 -8.44
N ARG A 502 12.02 -0.23 -8.73
CA ARG A 502 10.82 0.19 -7.97
C ARG A 502 10.36 -0.83 -6.92
N ILE A 503 11.21 -1.77 -6.52
CA ILE A 503 10.89 -2.70 -5.42
C ILE A 503 10.50 -1.92 -4.16
N CYS A 504 9.57 -2.48 -3.36
CA CYS A 504 9.11 -1.83 -2.12
C CYS A 504 10.28 -1.57 -1.15
N PRO A 505 10.52 -0.32 -0.73
CA PRO A 505 11.58 -0.02 0.24
C PRO A 505 11.24 -0.49 1.65
N GLY A 506 9.93 -0.56 1.98
CA GLY A 506 9.42 -0.98 3.28
C GLY A 506 9.32 -2.49 3.48
N LYS A 507 9.79 -3.34 2.53
CA LYS A 507 9.69 -4.80 2.61
C LYS A 507 10.14 -5.34 3.98
N LYS A 508 11.31 -4.92 4.44
CA LYS A 508 11.87 -5.41 5.71
C LYS A 508 11.04 -4.97 6.90
N LEU A 509 10.66 -3.69 6.95
CA LEU A 509 9.81 -3.16 8.02
C LEU A 509 8.44 -3.84 8.07
N ALA A 510 7.78 -4.01 6.92
CA ALA A 510 6.49 -4.69 6.84
C ALA A 510 6.55 -6.14 7.34
N MET A 511 7.60 -6.88 6.98
CA MET A 511 7.80 -8.25 7.47
C MET A 511 8.05 -8.29 8.98
N ILE A 512 8.85 -7.35 9.52
CA ILE A 512 9.07 -7.21 10.97
C ILE A 512 7.75 -6.95 11.69
N GLU A 513 6.95 -6.00 11.22
CA GLU A 513 5.66 -5.67 11.84
C GLU A 513 4.68 -6.86 11.80
N LEU A 514 4.54 -7.51 10.64
CA LEU A 514 3.63 -8.65 10.47
C LEU A 514 4.01 -9.84 11.35
N LEU A 515 5.29 -10.22 11.34
CA LEU A 515 5.78 -11.33 12.19
C LEU A 515 5.64 -11.00 13.67
N SER A 516 5.99 -9.75 14.07
CA SER A 516 5.80 -9.30 15.46
C SER A 516 4.34 -9.35 15.88
N LEU A 517 3.42 -8.86 15.04
CA LEU A 517 1.99 -8.91 15.31
C LEU A 517 1.44 -10.34 15.40
N MET A 518 1.92 -11.25 14.54
CA MET A 518 1.52 -12.66 14.62
C MET A 518 1.94 -13.26 15.96
N VAL A 519 3.19 -13.02 16.39
CA VAL A 519 3.67 -13.50 17.69
C VAL A 519 2.88 -12.87 18.85
N LEU A 520 2.77 -11.52 18.87
CA LEU A 520 2.14 -10.78 19.96
C LEU A 520 0.66 -11.14 20.10
N LEU A 521 -0.07 -11.24 18.98
CA LEU A 521 -1.49 -11.56 19.04
C LEU A 521 -1.71 -13.03 19.42
N PHE A 522 -1.16 -13.98 18.65
CA PHE A 522 -1.52 -15.39 18.78
C PHE A 522 -0.83 -16.11 19.94
N ARG A 523 0.28 -15.58 20.46
CA ARG A 523 0.87 -16.10 21.70
C ARG A 523 0.02 -15.75 22.92
N HIS A 524 -0.68 -14.61 22.90
CA HIS A 524 -1.40 -14.09 24.08
C HIS A 524 -2.91 -14.29 24.02
N TYR A 525 -3.48 -14.40 22.82
CA TYR A 525 -4.92 -14.39 22.62
C TYR A 525 -5.40 -15.50 21.70
N ASP A 526 -6.58 -16.01 21.98
CA ASP A 526 -7.40 -16.73 21.02
C ASP A 526 -8.28 -15.72 20.28
N VAL A 527 -8.23 -15.82 18.96
CA VAL A 527 -8.99 -14.94 18.06
C VAL A 527 -9.87 -15.81 17.17
N GLU A 528 -11.16 -15.48 17.16
CA GLU A 528 -12.20 -16.13 16.38
C GLU A 528 -12.95 -15.08 15.59
N LEU A 529 -13.50 -15.41 14.41
CA LEU A 529 -14.45 -14.54 13.73
C LEU A 529 -15.79 -14.56 14.46
N VAL A 530 -16.47 -13.41 14.54
CA VAL A 530 -17.82 -13.34 15.11
C VAL A 530 -18.81 -14.14 14.25
N ASP A 531 -18.64 -14.08 12.94
CA ASP A 531 -19.39 -14.88 11.98
C ASP A 531 -18.44 -15.57 10.97
N MET A 532 -18.31 -16.90 11.12
CA MET A 532 -17.48 -17.72 10.24
C MET A 532 -18.01 -17.83 8.80
N LYS A 533 -19.26 -17.51 8.55
CA LYS A 533 -19.87 -17.56 7.21
C LYS A 533 -19.68 -16.25 6.44
N MET A 534 -19.32 -15.17 7.14
CA MET A 534 -19.14 -13.87 6.52
C MET A 534 -17.89 -13.87 5.65
N PRO A 535 -17.99 -13.55 4.36
CA PRO A 535 -16.82 -13.40 3.51
C PRO A 535 -16.00 -12.18 3.96
N LEU A 536 -14.71 -12.19 3.66
CA LEU A 536 -13.84 -11.05 3.91
C LEU A 536 -14.34 -9.83 3.09
N LYS A 537 -14.78 -8.79 3.80
CA LYS A 537 -15.27 -7.55 3.18
C LYS A 537 -14.11 -6.75 2.61
N LEU A 538 -13.94 -6.81 1.31
CA LEU A 538 -12.87 -6.12 0.59
C LEU A 538 -13.40 -4.95 -0.22
N LYS A 539 -12.66 -3.85 -0.19
CA LYS A 539 -12.76 -2.77 -1.16
C LYS A 539 -11.43 -2.67 -1.90
N SER A 540 -11.46 -2.97 -3.18
CA SER A 540 -10.26 -2.99 -4.00
C SER A 540 -10.26 -1.83 -4.98
N ALA A 541 -9.24 -0.98 -4.87
CA ALA A 541 -8.85 -0.02 -5.89
C ALA A 541 -7.47 -0.42 -6.45
N THR A 542 -6.43 0.36 -6.23
CA THR A 542 -5.04 -0.05 -6.51
C THR A 542 -4.54 -1.03 -5.44
N ALA A 543 -4.97 -0.85 -4.20
CA ALA A 543 -4.74 -1.75 -3.08
C ALA A 543 -6.07 -2.32 -2.57
N SER A 544 -6.05 -3.56 -2.10
CA SER A 544 -7.18 -4.21 -1.43
C SER A 544 -7.21 -3.80 0.03
N ALA A 545 -8.31 -3.23 0.48
CA ALA A 545 -8.54 -2.81 1.87
C ALA A 545 -9.58 -3.72 2.53
N CYS A 546 -9.32 -4.11 3.77
CA CYS A 546 -10.30 -4.73 4.65
C CYS A 546 -11.24 -3.63 5.18
N GLU A 547 -12.53 -3.67 4.83
CA GLU A 547 -13.49 -2.66 5.30
C GLU A 547 -13.90 -2.92 6.74
N GLU A 548 -14.09 -4.19 7.09
CA GLU A 548 -14.51 -4.63 8.40
C GLU A 548 -14.04 -6.06 8.65
N LEU A 549 -13.55 -6.34 9.84
CA LEU A 549 -13.24 -7.68 10.34
C LEU A 549 -13.67 -7.82 11.79
N MET A 550 -14.91 -8.29 12.00
CA MET A 550 -15.44 -8.53 13.35
C MET A 550 -14.84 -9.80 13.94
N VAL A 551 -14.12 -9.62 15.03
CA VAL A 551 -13.45 -10.71 15.76
C VAL A 551 -13.87 -10.72 17.22
N LYS A 552 -13.82 -11.90 17.82
CA LYS A 552 -13.90 -12.14 19.26
C LYS A 552 -12.51 -12.48 19.77
N ILE A 553 -11.99 -11.67 20.67
CA ILE A 553 -10.66 -11.80 21.28
C ILE A 553 -10.80 -12.28 22.71
N LYS A 554 -10.07 -13.30 23.10
CA LYS A 554 -10.03 -13.85 24.47
C LYS A 554 -8.57 -14.08 24.88
N PRO A 555 -8.15 -13.82 26.11
CA PRO A 555 -6.84 -14.29 26.60
C PRO A 555 -6.73 -15.81 26.47
N ARG A 556 -5.59 -16.30 25.98
CA ARG A 556 -5.32 -17.74 25.99
C ARG A 556 -5.13 -18.19 27.44
N ILE A 557 -5.95 -19.15 27.87
CA ILE A 557 -5.77 -19.81 29.17
C ILE A 557 -4.53 -20.66 29.02
N ARG A 558 -3.52 -20.40 29.82
CA ARG A 558 -2.28 -21.15 29.90
C ARG A 558 -2.44 -22.16 31.04
N GLU A 559 -2.59 -23.43 30.70
CA GLU A 559 -2.51 -24.52 31.68
C GLU A 559 -1.07 -24.73 32.14
#